data_2052831d6b7a3d06c5ddade798e1bcc7
#
_entry.id   2052831d6b7a3d06c5ddade798e1bcc7
#
_cell.length_a   1.000
_cell.length_b   1.000
_cell.length_c   1.000
_cell.angle_alpha   90.00
_cell.angle_beta   90.00
_cell.angle_gamma   90.00
#
_symmetry.space_group_name_H-M   'P 1'
#
loop_
_entity.id
_entity.type
_entity.pdbx_description
1 polymer ?
#
loop_
_entity_poly.entity_id
_entity_poly.type
_entity_poly.pdbx_seq_one_letter_code
_entity_poly.pdbx_strand_id
1 'polypeptide(L)'
;MRLKVLGSAEDALRAMTEQLIEKMNMRGISPFHLALSGAGTAQQMFGLWIREYREKIKWEQLRFYWVDERCVSPDDEESNFKHADELLFRPLDIPHAHVHRIHGEREPEVEAEHYSELVKWELPGYASCPRFDAIILGIGEDGHTASIFPSTPELLTAKCCYK
;
A
#
# COMPACT_ATOMS: atom_id res chain seq x y z
N MET A 1 11.98 1.43 -16.93
CA MET A 1 10.53 1.19 -16.75
C MET A 1 10.10 0.08 -17.73
N ARG A 2 9.31 -0.90 -17.28
CA ARG A 2 8.72 -1.92 -18.18
C ARG A 2 7.22 -1.65 -18.26
N LEU A 3 6.68 -1.46 -19.46
CA LEU A 3 5.26 -1.38 -19.72
C LEU A 3 4.75 -2.78 -20.12
N LYS A 4 3.67 -3.23 -19.50
CA LYS A 4 2.97 -4.46 -19.87
C LYS A 4 1.49 -4.13 -20.05
N VAL A 5 1.00 -4.30 -21.27
CA VAL A 5 -0.42 -4.12 -21.60
C VAL A 5 -1.08 -5.49 -21.64
N LEU A 6 -2.20 -5.65 -20.98
CA LEU A 6 -2.92 -6.91 -20.84
C LEU A 6 -4.36 -6.76 -21.29
N GLY A 7 -5.05 -7.88 -21.53
CA GLY A 7 -6.37 -7.90 -22.13
C GLY A 7 -7.49 -7.35 -21.26
N SER A 8 -7.32 -7.42 -19.92
CA SER A 8 -8.29 -6.92 -18.95
C SER A 8 -7.61 -6.37 -17.67
N ALA A 9 -8.37 -5.60 -16.89
CA ALA A 9 -7.92 -5.14 -15.57
C ALA A 9 -7.60 -6.32 -14.64
N GLU A 10 -8.42 -7.37 -14.68
CA GLU A 10 -8.21 -8.55 -13.85
C GLU A 10 -6.93 -9.33 -14.24
N ASP A 11 -6.62 -9.43 -15.55
CA ASP A 11 -5.36 -10.01 -16.01
C ASP A 11 -4.16 -9.16 -15.56
N ALA A 12 -4.31 -7.84 -15.52
CA ALA A 12 -3.27 -6.96 -15.00
C ALA A 12 -3.04 -7.18 -13.51
N LEU A 13 -4.10 -7.32 -12.71
CA LEU A 13 -4.01 -7.61 -11.29
C LEU A 13 -3.39 -9.00 -11.02
N ARG A 14 -3.74 -10.03 -11.82
CA ARG A 14 -3.08 -11.34 -11.74
C ARG A 14 -1.59 -11.25 -12.03
N ALA A 15 -1.23 -10.61 -13.14
CA ALA A 15 0.17 -10.48 -13.53
C ALA A 15 1.01 -9.68 -12.51
N MET A 16 0.42 -8.66 -11.89
CA MET A 16 1.05 -7.91 -10.81
C MET A 16 1.22 -8.79 -9.56
N THR A 17 0.20 -9.55 -9.20
CA THR A 17 0.23 -10.45 -8.03
C THR A 17 1.28 -11.55 -8.19
N GLU A 18 1.40 -12.15 -9.37
CA GLU A 18 2.45 -13.14 -9.67
C GLU A 18 3.86 -12.54 -9.49
N GLN A 19 4.07 -11.30 -9.96
CA GLN A 19 5.34 -10.60 -9.74
C GLN A 19 5.60 -10.31 -8.25
N LEU A 20 4.56 -9.98 -7.48
CA LEU A 20 4.67 -9.78 -6.03
C LEU A 20 5.12 -11.07 -5.35
N ILE A 21 4.46 -12.19 -5.65
CA ILE A 21 4.81 -13.51 -5.11
C ILE A 21 6.24 -13.90 -5.48
N GLU A 22 6.65 -13.66 -6.73
CA GLU A 22 8.03 -13.93 -7.17
C GLU A 22 9.05 -13.13 -6.33
N LYS A 23 8.79 -11.84 -6.11
CA LYS A 23 9.63 -10.99 -5.24
C LYS A 23 9.68 -11.47 -3.79
N MET A 24 8.54 -11.87 -3.23
CA MET A 24 8.46 -12.43 -1.89
C MET A 24 9.31 -13.71 -1.78
N ASN A 25 9.22 -14.60 -2.76
CA ASN A 25 10.01 -15.83 -2.79
C ASN A 25 11.52 -15.55 -2.87
N MET A 26 11.94 -14.53 -3.59
CA MET A 26 13.35 -14.10 -3.64
C MET A 26 13.83 -13.53 -2.30
N ARG A 27 12.95 -12.94 -1.49
CA ARG A 27 13.27 -12.41 -0.17
C ARG A 27 13.48 -13.49 0.90
N GLY A 28 12.99 -14.69 0.67
CA GLY A 28 13.07 -15.82 1.61
C GLY A 28 12.05 -15.70 2.75
N ILE A 29 12.53 -15.80 4.00
CA ILE A 29 11.69 -15.78 5.22
C ILE A 29 11.62 -14.40 5.91
N SER A 30 12.34 -13.42 5.39
CA SER A 30 12.37 -12.07 5.97
C SER A 30 11.02 -11.35 5.76
N PRO A 31 10.65 -10.41 6.64
CA PRO A 31 9.49 -9.57 6.43
C PRO A 31 9.54 -8.87 5.06
N PHE A 32 8.37 -8.76 4.43
CA PHE A 32 8.18 -8.10 3.14
C PHE A 32 7.29 -6.86 3.33
N HIS A 33 7.87 -5.69 3.15
CA HIS A 33 7.23 -4.41 3.39
C HIS A 33 6.51 -3.95 2.13
N LEU A 34 5.18 -3.97 2.18
CA LEU A 34 4.29 -3.66 1.07
C LEU A 34 3.48 -2.39 1.37
N ALA A 35 3.68 -1.35 0.57
CA ALA A 35 2.82 -0.17 0.64
C ALA A 35 1.66 -0.29 -0.36
N LEU A 36 0.45 0.00 0.12
CA LEU A 36 -0.81 -0.08 -0.62
C LEU A 36 -1.33 1.32 -0.94
N SER A 37 -1.94 1.44 -2.09
CA SER A 37 -2.86 2.53 -2.41
C SER A 37 -4.30 2.09 -2.11
N GLY A 38 -5.21 3.04 -2.02
CA GLY A 38 -6.64 2.79 -1.86
C GLY A 38 -7.41 2.73 -3.17
N ALA A 39 -8.70 3.05 -3.10
CA ALA A 39 -9.65 3.14 -4.19
C ALA A 39 -10.07 1.80 -4.83
N GLY A 40 -10.94 1.88 -5.84
CA GLY A 40 -11.66 0.72 -6.42
C GLY A 40 -10.76 -0.37 -7.01
N THR A 41 -9.60 -0.02 -7.57
CA THR A 41 -8.64 -1.00 -8.10
C THR A 41 -8.01 -1.82 -6.97
N ALA A 42 -7.72 -1.19 -5.82
CA ALA A 42 -7.21 -1.92 -4.65
C ALA A 42 -8.27 -2.89 -4.09
N GLN A 43 -9.53 -2.49 -4.03
CA GLN A 43 -10.63 -3.36 -3.60
C GLN A 43 -10.79 -4.58 -4.53
N GLN A 44 -10.70 -4.39 -5.85
CA GLN A 44 -10.69 -5.48 -6.82
C GLN A 44 -9.50 -6.43 -6.60
N MET A 45 -8.34 -5.88 -6.32
CA MET A 45 -7.13 -6.65 -5.99
C MET A 45 -7.32 -7.48 -4.71
N PHE A 46 -7.87 -6.90 -3.65
CA PHE A 46 -8.14 -7.63 -2.41
C PHE A 46 -9.11 -8.79 -2.63
N GLY A 47 -10.20 -8.55 -3.37
CA GLY A 47 -11.14 -9.60 -3.76
C GLY A 47 -10.49 -10.71 -4.59
N LEU A 48 -9.60 -10.35 -5.52
CA LEU A 48 -8.83 -11.31 -6.31
C LEU A 48 -7.90 -12.14 -5.41
N TRP A 49 -7.20 -11.52 -4.49
CA TRP A 49 -6.28 -12.19 -3.57
C TRP A 49 -6.98 -13.20 -2.68
N ILE A 50 -8.15 -12.85 -2.16
CA ILE A 50 -8.98 -13.78 -1.36
C ILE A 50 -9.44 -14.97 -2.21
N ARG A 51 -9.89 -14.72 -3.45
CA ARG A 51 -10.45 -15.77 -4.33
C ARG A 51 -9.40 -16.74 -4.87
N GLU A 52 -8.25 -16.20 -5.34
CA GLU A 52 -7.33 -16.97 -6.18
C GLU A 52 -5.93 -17.16 -5.55
N TYR A 53 -5.57 -16.34 -4.54
CA TYR A 53 -4.21 -16.28 -4.01
C TYR A 53 -4.12 -16.51 -2.51
N ARG A 54 -5.22 -16.84 -1.85
CA ARG A 54 -5.28 -17.06 -0.41
C ARG A 54 -4.17 -18.00 0.09
N GLU A 55 -3.97 -19.13 -0.60
CA GLU A 55 -2.98 -20.14 -0.25
C GLU A 55 -1.62 -19.96 -0.96
N LYS A 56 -1.51 -18.95 -1.83
CA LYS A 56 -0.29 -18.72 -2.63
C LYS A 56 0.59 -17.62 -2.06
N ILE A 57 -0.02 -16.63 -1.42
CA ILE A 57 0.69 -15.52 -0.78
C ILE A 57 1.05 -15.92 0.65
N LYS A 58 2.29 -15.65 1.05
CA LYS A 58 2.80 -15.89 2.41
C LYS A 58 2.43 -14.71 3.30
N TRP A 59 1.18 -14.66 3.75
CA TRP A 59 0.60 -13.54 4.49
C TRP A 59 1.36 -13.21 5.77
N GLU A 60 1.91 -14.20 6.44
CA GLU A 60 2.69 -14.05 7.66
C GLU A 60 3.97 -13.22 7.49
N GLN A 61 4.47 -13.12 6.24
CA GLN A 61 5.66 -12.32 5.93
C GLN A 61 5.33 -10.87 5.61
N LEU A 62 4.08 -10.55 5.24
CA LEU A 62 3.70 -9.21 4.84
C LEU A 62 3.61 -8.26 6.02
N ARG A 63 4.12 -7.04 5.80
CA ARG A 63 3.93 -5.86 6.62
C ARG A 63 3.31 -4.80 5.73
N PHE A 64 2.10 -4.37 6.09
CA PHE A 64 1.28 -3.50 5.26
C PHE A 64 1.43 -2.06 5.69
N TYR A 65 1.60 -1.19 4.72
CA TYR A 65 1.70 0.26 4.85
C TYR A 65 0.79 0.93 3.82
N TRP A 66 0.57 2.22 3.96
CA TRP A 66 -0.19 3.01 2.99
C TRP A 66 0.68 4.08 2.35
N VAL A 67 0.42 4.35 1.06
CA VAL A 67 1.06 5.45 0.32
C VAL A 67 0.36 6.77 0.61
N ASP A 68 -0.95 6.71 0.89
CA ASP A 68 -1.79 7.82 1.30
C ASP A 68 -3.03 7.33 2.06
N GLU A 69 -3.64 8.22 2.81
CA GLU A 69 -4.93 7.98 3.47
C GLU A 69 -5.78 9.23 3.40
N ARG A 70 -7.09 9.06 3.58
CA ARG A 70 -8.05 10.14 3.68
C ARG A 70 -8.11 10.66 5.12
N CYS A 71 -8.30 11.97 5.27
CA CYS A 71 -8.39 12.62 6.59
C CYS A 71 -9.78 12.40 7.21
N VAL A 72 -10.09 11.12 7.47
CA VAL A 72 -11.38 10.67 8.02
C VAL A 72 -11.16 9.60 9.10
N SER A 73 -12.22 9.23 9.80
CA SER A 73 -12.20 8.10 10.74
C SER A 73 -11.84 6.79 10.03
N PRO A 74 -11.16 5.84 10.70
CA PRO A 74 -10.85 4.53 10.12
C PRO A 74 -12.11 3.69 9.79
N ASP A 75 -13.28 4.08 10.27
CA ASP A 75 -14.57 3.43 9.98
C ASP A 75 -15.36 4.13 8.86
N ASP A 76 -14.84 5.24 8.33
CA ASP A 76 -15.48 6.00 7.26
C ASP A 76 -15.39 5.26 5.91
N GLU A 77 -16.44 5.43 5.06
CA GLU A 77 -16.50 4.80 3.74
C GLU A 77 -15.40 5.30 2.77
N GLU A 78 -14.78 6.44 3.06
CA GLU A 78 -13.67 6.96 2.26
C GLU A 78 -12.30 6.45 2.74
N SER A 79 -12.21 5.80 3.91
CA SER A 79 -10.95 5.30 4.46
C SER A 79 -10.36 4.16 3.62
N ASN A 80 -9.12 4.34 3.19
CA ASN A 80 -8.37 3.31 2.49
C ASN A 80 -8.10 2.10 3.41
N PHE A 81 -7.85 2.36 4.70
CA PHE A 81 -7.66 1.32 5.71
C PHE A 81 -8.91 0.48 5.89
N LYS A 82 -10.10 1.10 6.01
CA LYS A 82 -11.37 0.36 6.18
C LYS A 82 -11.54 -0.71 5.12
N HIS A 83 -11.39 -0.34 3.85
CA HIS A 83 -11.56 -1.29 2.75
C HIS A 83 -10.56 -2.45 2.80
N ALA A 84 -9.30 -2.17 3.16
CA ALA A 84 -8.30 -3.21 3.32
C ALA A 84 -8.61 -4.12 4.52
N ASP A 85 -9.08 -3.56 5.62
CA ASP A 85 -9.44 -4.30 6.82
C ASP A 85 -10.62 -5.26 6.55
N GLU A 86 -11.69 -4.75 5.97
CA GLU A 86 -12.90 -5.53 5.69
C GLU A 86 -12.71 -6.59 4.58
N LEU A 87 -11.98 -6.23 3.51
CA LEU A 87 -11.87 -7.08 2.32
C LEU A 87 -10.66 -8.00 2.35
N LEU A 88 -9.65 -7.73 3.18
CA LEU A 88 -8.40 -8.47 3.18
C LEU A 88 -7.98 -8.92 4.58
N PHE A 89 -7.82 -8.00 5.54
CA PHE A 89 -7.16 -8.33 6.80
C PHE A 89 -8.03 -9.22 7.69
N ARG A 90 -9.29 -8.87 7.90
CA ARG A 90 -10.23 -9.70 8.68
C ARG A 90 -10.45 -11.07 8.07
N PRO A 91 -10.72 -11.20 6.73
CA PRO A 91 -10.90 -12.51 6.11
C PRO A 91 -9.68 -13.44 6.17
N LEU A 92 -8.48 -12.88 6.35
CA LEU A 92 -7.22 -13.63 6.41
C LEU A 92 -6.63 -13.72 7.82
N ASP A 93 -7.31 -13.17 8.82
CA ASP A 93 -6.82 -13.08 10.21
C ASP A 93 -5.41 -12.45 10.29
N ILE A 94 -5.17 -11.38 9.50
CA ILE A 94 -3.88 -10.68 9.50
C ILE A 94 -3.65 -10.03 10.88
N PRO A 95 -2.53 -10.32 11.56
CA PRO A 95 -2.25 -9.73 12.86
C PRO A 95 -2.15 -8.21 12.78
N HIS A 96 -2.76 -7.49 13.72
CA HIS A 96 -2.69 -6.03 13.80
C HIS A 96 -1.25 -5.49 13.83
N ALA A 97 -0.32 -6.23 14.42
CA ALA A 97 1.11 -5.88 14.43
C ALA A 97 1.76 -5.87 13.04
N HIS A 98 1.09 -6.43 12.02
CA HIS A 98 1.55 -6.42 10.64
C HIS A 98 0.95 -5.26 9.82
N VAL A 99 0.09 -4.45 10.42
CA VAL A 99 -0.68 -3.41 9.73
C VAL A 99 -0.32 -2.05 10.29
N HIS A 100 0.44 -1.29 9.54
CA HIS A 100 0.90 0.05 9.88
C HIS A 100 0.05 1.08 9.13
N ARG A 101 -1.12 1.42 9.68
CA ARG A 101 -2.04 2.37 9.04
C ARG A 101 -1.64 3.83 9.30
N ILE A 102 -2.00 4.71 8.38
CA ILE A 102 -2.03 6.15 8.60
C ILE A 102 -3.29 6.47 9.42
N HIS A 103 -3.16 7.30 10.43
CA HIS A 103 -4.29 7.69 11.30
C HIS A 103 -4.99 8.93 10.74
N GLY A 104 -5.86 8.73 9.73
CA GLY A 104 -6.60 9.81 9.07
C GLY A 104 -7.49 10.64 9.98
N GLU A 105 -7.81 10.12 11.18
CA GLU A 105 -8.57 10.83 12.22
C GLU A 105 -7.73 11.85 13.01
N ARG A 106 -6.43 11.92 12.79
CA ARG A 106 -5.53 12.88 13.45
C ARG A 106 -5.33 14.13 12.59
N GLU A 107 -4.74 15.15 13.20
CA GLU A 107 -4.28 16.33 12.48
C GLU A 107 -3.28 15.92 11.38
N PRO A 108 -3.53 16.27 10.11
CA PRO A 108 -2.77 15.73 8.97
C PRO A 108 -1.25 15.95 9.05
N GLU A 109 -0.81 17.15 9.43
CA GLU A 109 0.61 17.49 9.53
C GLU A 109 1.31 16.67 10.62
N VAL A 110 0.65 16.49 11.77
CA VAL A 110 1.16 15.70 12.90
C VAL A 110 1.26 14.23 12.52
N GLU A 111 0.25 13.70 11.84
CA GLU A 111 0.26 12.30 11.43
C GLU A 111 1.27 12.05 10.30
N ALA A 112 1.44 12.97 9.37
CA ALA A 112 2.45 12.85 8.32
C ALA A 112 3.88 12.74 8.90
N GLU A 113 4.19 13.56 9.92
CA GLU A 113 5.46 13.46 10.65
C GLU A 113 5.59 12.14 11.40
N HIS A 114 4.58 11.79 12.21
CA HIS A 114 4.53 10.53 12.96
C HIS A 114 4.71 9.31 12.04
N TYR A 115 3.97 9.26 10.94
CA TYR A 115 4.04 8.15 10.00
C TYR A 115 5.38 8.10 9.24
N SER A 116 5.97 9.25 8.94
CA SER A 116 7.32 9.34 8.38
C SER A 116 8.37 8.73 9.33
N GLU A 117 8.28 9.00 10.62
CA GLU A 117 9.18 8.43 11.63
C GLU A 117 8.96 6.91 11.78
N LEU A 118 7.71 6.45 11.80
CA LEU A 118 7.37 5.03 11.82
C LEU A 118 8.00 4.29 10.64
N VAL A 119 7.83 4.82 9.43
CA VAL A 119 8.39 4.21 8.21
C VAL A 119 9.91 4.18 8.24
N LYS A 120 10.57 5.22 8.73
CA LYS A 120 12.03 5.25 8.90
C LYS A 120 12.53 4.22 9.91
N TRP A 121 11.75 3.97 10.95
CA TRP A 121 12.08 3.00 11.99
C TRP A 121 11.90 1.55 11.53
N GLU A 122 10.77 1.27 10.89
CA GLU A 122 10.36 -0.09 10.54
C GLU A 122 11.04 -0.62 9.26
N LEU A 123 11.37 0.25 8.31
CA LEU A 123 11.88 -0.19 7.03
C LEU A 123 13.41 -0.31 7.01
N PRO A 124 13.94 -1.37 6.35
CA PRO A 124 15.37 -1.49 6.14
C PRO A 124 15.89 -0.37 5.25
N GLY A 125 17.07 0.13 5.55
CA GLY A 125 17.73 1.17 4.78
C GLY A 125 18.44 2.20 5.66
N TYR A 126 18.93 3.25 5.03
CA TYR A 126 19.43 4.41 5.77
C TYR A 126 18.22 5.22 6.26
N ALA A 127 18.27 5.72 7.47
CA ALA A 127 17.19 6.49 8.10
C ALA A 127 16.67 7.67 7.24
N SER A 128 17.47 8.19 6.33
CA SER A 128 17.08 9.25 5.38
C SER A 128 16.38 8.76 4.11
N CYS A 129 16.36 7.43 3.85
CA CYS A 129 15.77 6.87 2.64
C CYS A 129 15.28 5.44 2.91
N PRO A 130 14.17 5.27 3.64
CA PRO A 130 13.55 3.95 3.86
C PRO A 130 13.09 3.35 2.52
N ARG A 131 13.09 2.03 2.42
CA ARG A 131 12.73 1.33 1.19
C ARG A 131 11.71 0.24 1.44
N PHE A 132 10.56 0.36 0.79
CA PHE A 132 9.60 -0.72 0.66
C PHE A 132 10.10 -1.79 -0.31
N ASP A 133 9.74 -3.03 -0.07
CA ASP A 133 10.01 -4.14 -1.01
C ASP A 133 9.13 -4.04 -2.25
N ALA A 134 7.90 -3.55 -2.08
CA ALA A 134 7.00 -3.19 -3.16
C ALA A 134 6.08 -2.03 -2.75
N ILE A 135 5.72 -1.21 -3.72
CA ILE A 135 4.69 -0.17 -3.61
C ILE A 135 3.70 -0.40 -4.73
N ILE A 136 2.42 -0.53 -4.39
CA ILE A 136 1.33 -0.63 -5.36
C ILE A 136 0.70 0.74 -5.50
N LEU A 137 0.77 1.31 -6.69
CA LEU A 137 0.26 2.63 -7.01
C LEU A 137 -0.83 2.53 -8.07
N GLY A 138 -1.92 3.25 -7.85
CA GLY A 138 -2.90 3.56 -8.88
C GLY A 138 -2.53 4.84 -9.63
N ILE A 139 -3.21 5.08 -10.74
CA ILE A 139 -3.18 6.35 -11.49
C ILE A 139 -4.62 6.80 -11.65
N GLY A 140 -4.93 8.02 -11.20
CA GLY A 140 -6.24 8.63 -11.40
C GLY A 140 -6.46 9.08 -12.84
N GLU A 141 -7.70 9.37 -13.21
CA GLU A 141 -8.07 9.84 -14.55
C GLU A 141 -7.41 11.18 -14.91
N ASP A 142 -7.13 12.02 -13.91
CA ASP A 142 -6.42 13.29 -14.02
C ASP A 142 -4.89 13.14 -14.00
N GLY A 143 -4.39 11.90 -13.86
CA GLY A 143 -2.97 11.58 -13.80
C GLY A 143 -2.34 11.64 -12.40
N HIS A 144 -3.11 11.87 -11.33
CA HIS A 144 -2.56 11.79 -9.98
C HIS A 144 -2.16 10.36 -9.61
N THR A 145 -1.19 10.23 -8.71
CA THR A 145 -0.82 8.96 -8.06
C THR A 145 -0.63 9.18 -6.57
N ALA A 146 -1.13 8.25 -5.74
CA ALA A 146 -1.29 8.51 -4.31
C ALA A 146 -2.05 9.85 -4.14
N SER A 147 -1.53 10.76 -3.32
CA SER A 147 -2.09 12.12 -3.17
C SER A 147 -1.23 13.20 -3.85
N ILE A 148 -0.44 12.82 -4.87
CA ILE A 148 0.35 13.76 -5.69
C ILE A 148 -0.46 14.11 -6.94
N PHE A 149 -1.05 15.29 -6.92
CA PHE A 149 -1.88 15.80 -8.00
C PHE A 149 -1.06 16.64 -8.99
N PRO A 150 -1.47 16.71 -10.29
CA PRO A 150 -0.81 17.57 -11.26
C PRO A 150 -0.79 19.05 -10.86
N SER A 151 -1.73 19.48 -10.01
CA SER A 151 -1.82 20.84 -9.47
C SER A 151 -0.85 21.12 -8.30
N THR A 152 -0.15 20.12 -7.77
CA THR A 152 0.75 20.24 -6.62
C THR A 152 2.18 19.79 -6.95
N PRO A 153 2.85 20.38 -7.97
CA PRO A 153 4.16 19.94 -8.44
C PRO A 153 5.26 20.07 -7.37
N GLU A 154 5.07 20.91 -6.35
CA GLU A 154 5.99 21.08 -5.22
C GLU A 154 6.16 19.78 -4.40
N LEU A 155 5.16 18.88 -4.40
CA LEU A 155 5.26 17.60 -3.73
C LEU A 155 6.28 16.66 -4.38
N LEU A 156 6.57 16.83 -5.67
CA LEU A 156 7.58 16.03 -6.38
C LEU A 156 9.00 16.29 -5.88
N THR A 157 9.23 17.41 -5.20
CA THR A 157 10.53 17.80 -4.64
C THR A 157 10.56 17.78 -3.12
N ALA A 158 9.52 17.28 -2.49
CA ALA A 158 9.45 17.13 -1.04
C ALA A 158 10.57 16.21 -0.52
N LYS A 159 11.16 16.58 0.62
CA LYS A 159 12.25 15.82 1.25
C LYS A 159 11.79 14.95 2.42
N CYS A 160 10.50 14.99 2.75
CA CYS A 160 9.87 14.14 3.76
C CYS A 160 9.31 12.86 3.12
N CYS A 161 9.11 11.82 3.91
CA CYS A 161 8.52 10.57 3.43
C CYS A 161 7.01 10.71 3.20
N TYR A 162 6.33 11.45 4.10
CA TYR A 162 4.91 11.78 4.02
C TYR A 162 4.70 13.28 4.29
N LYS A 163 3.62 13.84 3.71
CA LYS A 163 3.27 15.25 3.86
C LYS A 163 1.74 15.40 3.80
#